data_7163792bdb10d44dec79f2da031a5f80
#
_entry.id   7163792bdb10d44dec79f2da031a5f80
#
_cell.length_a   1.000
_cell.length_b   1.000
_cell.length_c   1.000
_cell.angle_alpha   90.00
_cell.angle_beta   90.00
_cell.angle_gamma   90.00
#
_symmetry.space_group_name_H-M   'P 1'
#
loop_
_entity.id
_entity.type
_entity.pdbx_description
1 polymer ?
#
loop_
_entity_poly.entity_id
_entity_poly.type
_entity_poly.pdbx_seq_one_letter_code
_entity_poly.pdbx_strand_id
1 'polypeptide(L)'
;MINTNEEFNSSVIAQDRVINAKVIFNGTTELINEVISVVLDEISCSESTLKIGEINTNKATVKFKMPDNKIPLKNSTVKIYSGVNGVYVCKGTYYTAEIDKSDNSDFITVVAYDSTYRLNKTYIPDIEYPNSLSNVINDICSQCNILHDIKNIPDIIIDGYIDNMTCKQFLGYMMGLMGCNGTINPDDKLIAYWYKDCGIEITYDLQFMNGFNRTTDEDIVINSLTSGDSENVLVAGNGFGITFENPYMKQEILDSIFERIKGFTYTPCTVEWRGNPALEITDIVKVEDKNGVLHNVLLSEHTIVLTGMKSNITCKGETEIDTVMNQSPTDIKLNKLYATLTNAFKNTTDKILGNQGGYYRIDMNDEGFPSGWTIMNTPELRDDTHLWRFTAGGLGYSEDGGKTFKNLAFDLDGNFNANVITTGILQGEMFELDLQTGVIKIGKRDSEGEISNPSFYLNEKGELTIKAFEEIKEELQAKKYLVSIENTGTTLNEPSDLITLDAKVYDGNNDETNNISSISFNWYRVSSDSESDKTWNNSHKGKRSIILTPDDVNVNGSFYCEITLPIGTRKTLSISITDNNDIANLGNSFLDVTGSQLVQILNTDGT
;
A
#
# COMPACT_ATOMS: atom_id res chain seq x y z
N MET A 1 -26.53 -0.40 10.75
CA MET A 1 -27.67 -0.36 9.81
C MET A 1 -28.31 1.02 9.84
N ILE A 2 -28.62 1.56 8.69
CA ILE A 2 -29.31 2.85 8.52
C ILE A 2 -30.69 2.76 9.15
N ASN A 3 -31.08 3.78 9.93
CA ASN A 3 -32.41 3.83 10.55
C ASN A 3 -33.52 3.89 9.48
N THR A 4 -34.47 2.99 9.56
CA THR A 4 -35.59 2.85 8.64
C THR A 4 -36.90 2.75 9.41
N ASN A 5 -38.03 3.08 8.76
CA ASN A 5 -39.36 2.90 9.34
C ASN A 5 -39.91 1.48 9.07
N GLU A 6 -41.00 1.13 9.76
CA GLU A 6 -41.64 -0.19 9.61
C GLU A 6 -42.14 -0.45 8.18
N GLU A 7 -42.59 0.59 7.47
CA GLU A 7 -43.04 0.49 6.09
C GLU A 7 -41.90 0.07 5.15
N PHE A 8 -40.70 0.66 5.31
CA PHE A 8 -39.51 0.27 4.57
C PHE A 8 -39.10 -1.17 4.88
N ASN A 9 -39.05 -1.54 6.15
CA ASN A 9 -38.63 -2.88 6.61
C ASN A 9 -39.55 -3.98 6.07
N SER A 10 -40.86 -3.75 6.11
CA SER A 10 -41.82 -4.69 5.51
C SER A 10 -41.75 -4.75 3.98
N SER A 11 -41.49 -3.62 3.32
CA SER A 11 -41.34 -3.55 1.87
C SER A 11 -40.10 -4.27 1.36
N VAL A 12 -38.98 -4.23 2.10
CA VAL A 12 -37.71 -4.87 1.69
C VAL A 12 -37.84 -6.39 1.59
N ILE A 13 -38.57 -7.02 2.49
CA ILE A 13 -38.76 -8.48 2.51
C ILE A 13 -39.93 -8.95 1.66
N ALA A 14 -40.81 -8.04 1.20
CA ALA A 14 -41.98 -8.38 0.39
C ALA A 14 -41.58 -9.07 -0.94
N GLN A 15 -42.43 -9.98 -1.40
CA GLN A 15 -42.22 -10.62 -2.70
C GLN A 15 -42.42 -9.63 -3.86
N ASP A 16 -43.49 -8.83 -3.77
CA ASP A 16 -43.85 -7.82 -4.77
C ASP A 16 -43.28 -6.45 -4.35
N ARG A 17 -42.02 -6.20 -4.69
CA ARG A 17 -41.35 -4.94 -4.40
C ARG A 17 -40.91 -4.23 -5.67
N VAL A 18 -41.20 -2.94 -5.74
CA VAL A 18 -40.69 -2.05 -6.78
C VAL A 18 -39.39 -1.43 -6.29
N ILE A 19 -38.33 -1.69 -7.02
CA ILE A 19 -36.98 -1.26 -6.67
C ILE A 19 -36.53 -0.19 -7.64
N ASN A 20 -36.00 0.91 -7.13
CA ASN A 20 -35.38 1.95 -7.94
C ASN A 20 -34.21 2.59 -7.18
N ALA A 21 -33.35 3.30 -7.89
CA ALA A 21 -32.30 4.10 -7.31
C ALA A 21 -32.52 5.56 -7.69
N LYS A 22 -32.22 6.46 -6.78
CA LYS A 22 -32.21 7.89 -7.00
C LYS A 22 -30.80 8.41 -6.81
N VAL A 23 -30.34 9.23 -7.76
CA VAL A 23 -29.01 9.81 -7.75
C VAL A 23 -29.12 11.32 -7.88
N ILE A 24 -28.46 12.07 -7.01
CA ILE A 24 -28.47 13.53 -7.03
C ILE A 24 -27.05 14.02 -7.26
N PHE A 25 -26.82 14.68 -8.39
CA PHE A 25 -25.55 15.32 -8.72
C PHE A 25 -25.52 16.76 -8.20
N ASN A 26 -24.43 17.13 -7.53
CA ASN A 26 -24.15 18.48 -7.02
C ASN A 26 -25.29 19.08 -6.16
N GLY A 27 -26.09 18.23 -5.53
CA GLY A 27 -27.22 18.62 -4.70
C GLY A 27 -28.41 19.21 -5.46
N THR A 28 -28.38 19.28 -6.79
CA THR A 28 -29.38 20.00 -7.62
C THR A 28 -30.04 19.15 -8.69
N THR A 29 -29.30 18.23 -9.31
CA THR A 29 -29.83 17.44 -10.44
C THR A 29 -30.18 16.04 -9.97
N GLU A 30 -31.47 15.76 -9.84
CA GLU A 30 -32.01 14.48 -9.43
C GLU A 30 -32.31 13.61 -10.66
N LEU A 31 -31.82 12.37 -10.66
CA LEU A 31 -32.07 11.35 -11.66
C LEU A 31 -32.72 10.14 -10.97
N ILE A 32 -33.79 9.64 -11.55
CA ILE A 32 -34.51 8.43 -11.14
C ILE A 32 -34.76 7.54 -12.36
N ASN A 33 -35.48 8.05 -13.34
CA ASN A 33 -35.86 7.30 -14.54
C ASN A 33 -34.70 7.12 -15.53
N GLU A 34 -33.73 8.01 -15.46
CA GLU A 34 -32.51 7.99 -16.27
C GLU A 34 -31.49 6.98 -15.71
N VAL A 35 -31.64 6.56 -14.46
CA VAL A 35 -30.70 5.64 -13.80
C VAL A 35 -30.91 4.22 -14.32
N ILE A 36 -29.85 3.62 -14.83
CA ILE A 36 -29.84 2.25 -15.39
C ILE A 36 -29.29 1.26 -14.38
N SER A 37 -28.16 1.62 -13.75
CA SER A 37 -27.53 0.77 -12.75
C SER A 37 -26.80 1.61 -11.72
N VAL A 38 -26.94 1.21 -10.46
CA VAL A 38 -26.12 1.71 -9.35
C VAL A 38 -25.57 0.51 -8.60
N VAL A 39 -24.25 0.42 -8.54
CA VAL A 39 -23.53 -0.62 -7.80
C VAL A 39 -22.69 0.06 -6.74
N LEU A 40 -22.82 -0.38 -5.50
CA LEU A 40 -21.95 0.03 -4.41
C LEU A 40 -21.04 -1.14 -4.04
N ASP A 41 -19.74 -0.87 -3.96
CA ASP A 41 -18.72 -1.77 -3.44
C ASP A 41 -18.20 -1.16 -2.14
N GLU A 42 -18.60 -1.72 -1.03
CA GLU A 42 -18.27 -1.29 0.33
C GLU A 42 -17.29 -2.30 0.95
N ILE A 43 -16.24 -1.83 1.62
CA ILE A 43 -15.16 -2.66 2.16
C ILE A 43 -14.89 -2.25 3.61
N SER A 44 -15.03 -3.18 4.54
CA SER A 44 -14.62 -3.00 5.95
C SER A 44 -13.31 -3.70 6.27
N CYS A 45 -12.96 -4.75 5.54
CA CYS A 45 -11.73 -5.50 5.71
C CYS A 45 -11.08 -5.73 4.33
N SER A 46 -9.93 -5.10 4.10
CA SER A 46 -9.22 -5.19 2.82
C SER A 46 -8.36 -6.45 2.71
N GLU A 47 -7.92 -7.00 3.85
CA GLU A 47 -7.07 -8.20 3.93
C GLU A 47 -7.90 -9.48 4.09
N SER A 48 -7.23 -10.64 4.11
CA SER A 48 -7.87 -11.94 4.31
C SER A 48 -8.32 -12.17 5.76
N THR A 49 -7.70 -11.46 6.71
CA THR A 49 -8.02 -11.54 8.14
C THR A 49 -8.54 -10.21 8.68
N LEU A 50 -9.38 -10.29 9.71
CA LEU A 50 -9.92 -9.11 10.38
C LEU A 50 -8.80 -8.27 11.00
N LYS A 51 -8.89 -6.95 10.85
CA LYS A 51 -7.94 -5.97 11.38
C LYS A 51 -8.63 -4.91 12.24
N ILE A 52 -7.82 -4.21 13.01
CA ILE A 52 -8.22 -3.02 13.78
C ILE A 52 -7.41 -1.84 13.24
N GLY A 53 -8.06 -0.67 13.10
CA GLY A 53 -7.44 0.52 12.56
C GLY A 53 -7.56 0.66 11.04
N GLU A 54 -8.36 -0.17 10.36
CA GLU A 54 -8.58 -0.03 8.91
C GLU A 54 -9.53 1.12 8.59
N ILE A 55 -9.19 1.83 7.52
CA ILE A 55 -10.05 2.84 6.89
C ILE A 55 -10.06 2.53 5.40
N ASN A 56 -11.15 2.01 4.88
CA ASN A 56 -11.27 1.64 3.49
C ASN A 56 -12.07 2.68 2.70
N THR A 57 -11.80 2.78 1.40
CA THR A 57 -12.51 3.69 0.50
C THR A 57 -13.59 2.92 -0.23
N ASN A 58 -14.84 3.32 -0.06
CA ASN A 58 -15.97 2.71 -0.74
C ASN A 58 -16.15 3.31 -2.12
N LYS A 59 -16.62 2.49 -3.05
CA LYS A 59 -16.79 2.84 -4.45
C LYS A 59 -18.26 2.75 -4.86
N ALA A 60 -18.69 3.71 -5.65
CA ALA A 60 -19.98 3.71 -6.33
C ALA A 60 -19.77 3.75 -7.84
N THR A 61 -20.46 2.85 -8.56
CA THR A 61 -20.52 2.86 -10.03
C THR A 61 -21.94 3.15 -10.45
N VAL A 62 -22.14 4.28 -11.11
CA VAL A 62 -23.46 4.77 -11.56
C VAL A 62 -23.51 4.82 -13.07
N LYS A 63 -24.43 4.08 -13.68
CA LYS A 63 -24.72 4.12 -15.11
C LYS A 63 -26.09 4.76 -15.31
N PHE A 64 -26.16 5.77 -16.15
CA PHE A 64 -27.39 6.49 -16.42
C PHE A 64 -27.44 7.05 -17.84
N LYS A 65 -28.66 7.40 -18.30
CA LYS A 65 -28.83 8.15 -19.54
C LYS A 65 -28.67 9.63 -19.26
N MET A 66 -27.82 10.32 -20.03
CA MET A 66 -27.61 11.75 -19.85
C MET A 66 -28.89 12.51 -20.18
N PRO A 67 -29.41 13.37 -19.28
CA PRO A 67 -30.54 14.22 -19.59
C PRO A 67 -30.15 15.34 -20.57
N ASP A 68 -31.15 15.96 -21.21
CA ASP A 68 -30.93 17.04 -22.18
C ASP A 68 -30.13 18.21 -21.59
N ASN A 69 -30.38 18.53 -20.33
CA ASN A 69 -29.57 19.48 -19.56
C ASN A 69 -28.30 18.78 -19.05
N LYS A 70 -27.18 18.96 -19.75
CA LYS A 70 -25.92 18.33 -19.43
C LYS A 70 -25.48 18.60 -17.98
N ILE A 71 -25.19 17.53 -17.25
CA ILE A 71 -24.67 17.58 -15.90
C ILE A 71 -23.13 17.75 -15.96
N PRO A 72 -22.54 18.71 -15.24
CA PRO A 72 -21.09 18.74 -15.06
C PRO A 72 -20.69 17.53 -14.20
N LEU A 73 -19.92 16.61 -14.75
CA LEU A 73 -19.55 15.35 -14.07
C LEU A 73 -18.18 15.43 -13.40
N LYS A 74 -17.29 16.26 -13.92
CA LYS A 74 -15.94 16.41 -13.36
C LYS A 74 -15.99 17.12 -12.01
N ASN A 75 -15.36 16.55 -10.99
CA ASN A 75 -15.33 17.06 -9.60
C ASN A 75 -16.74 17.25 -9.00
N SER A 76 -17.67 16.39 -9.40
CA SER A 76 -19.04 16.46 -8.93
C SER A 76 -19.25 15.57 -7.69
N THR A 77 -20.19 15.96 -6.85
CA THR A 77 -20.74 15.10 -5.80
C THR A 77 -21.90 14.28 -6.34
N VAL A 78 -22.00 13.03 -5.89
CA VAL A 78 -23.05 12.09 -6.26
C VAL A 78 -23.67 11.55 -4.97
N LYS A 79 -24.88 12.02 -4.63
CA LYS A 79 -25.62 11.49 -3.49
C LYS A 79 -26.57 10.39 -3.95
N ILE A 80 -26.45 9.21 -3.33
CA ILE A 80 -27.10 7.98 -3.79
C ILE A 80 -28.16 7.55 -2.78
N TYR A 81 -29.33 7.24 -3.31
CA TYR A 81 -30.45 6.71 -2.55
C TYR A 81 -30.93 5.40 -3.16
N SER A 82 -31.30 4.45 -2.32
CA SER A 82 -32.02 3.25 -2.72
C SER A 82 -33.48 3.36 -2.35
N GLY A 83 -34.39 3.08 -3.27
CA GLY A 83 -35.83 3.11 -3.08
C GLY A 83 -36.45 1.72 -3.14
N VAL A 84 -37.33 1.45 -2.19
CA VAL A 84 -38.20 0.27 -2.17
C VAL A 84 -39.63 0.74 -1.98
N ASN A 85 -40.52 0.43 -2.93
CA ASN A 85 -41.92 0.85 -2.92
C ASN A 85 -42.13 2.38 -2.70
N GLY A 86 -41.19 3.20 -3.24
CA GLY A 86 -41.24 4.65 -3.12
C GLY A 86 -40.65 5.23 -1.82
N VAL A 87 -40.21 4.40 -0.88
CA VAL A 87 -39.49 4.84 0.33
C VAL A 87 -37.98 4.79 0.07
N TYR A 88 -37.29 5.91 0.23
CA TYR A 88 -35.88 6.05 -0.07
C TYR A 88 -34.99 6.05 1.16
N VAL A 89 -33.88 5.31 1.10
CA VAL A 89 -32.79 5.30 2.08
C VAL A 89 -31.54 5.91 1.44
N CYS A 90 -30.92 6.88 2.11
CA CYS A 90 -29.65 7.47 1.68
C CYS A 90 -28.51 6.49 1.92
N LYS A 91 -27.74 6.17 0.88
CA LYS A 91 -26.55 5.30 0.96
C LYS A 91 -25.26 6.08 1.16
N GLY A 92 -25.23 7.35 0.81
CA GLY A 92 -24.06 8.19 1.02
C GLY A 92 -23.84 9.22 -0.07
N THR A 93 -22.78 9.98 0.12
CA THR A 93 -22.27 10.95 -0.82
C THR A 93 -20.91 10.49 -1.34
N TYR A 94 -20.74 10.48 -2.65
CA TYR A 94 -19.54 10.04 -3.35
C TYR A 94 -19.02 11.18 -4.23
N TYR A 95 -17.75 11.11 -4.60
CA TYR A 95 -17.05 12.13 -5.39
C TYR A 95 -16.56 11.50 -6.69
N THR A 96 -16.92 12.09 -7.81
CA THR A 96 -16.64 11.55 -9.14
C THR A 96 -15.14 11.51 -9.42
N ALA A 97 -14.64 10.34 -9.85
CA ALA A 97 -13.25 10.12 -10.21
C ALA A 97 -13.08 9.80 -11.69
N GLU A 98 -13.85 8.82 -12.19
CA GLU A 98 -13.75 8.36 -13.57
C GLU A 98 -15.09 8.54 -14.28
N ILE A 99 -15.02 8.90 -15.55
CA ILE A 99 -16.19 9.11 -16.39
C ILE A 99 -15.94 8.36 -17.70
N ASP A 100 -16.74 7.34 -17.94
CA ASP A 100 -16.76 6.62 -19.21
C ASP A 100 -17.98 7.09 -20.03
N LYS A 101 -17.69 7.74 -21.14
CA LYS A 101 -18.66 8.29 -22.06
C LYS A 101 -18.34 7.82 -23.47
N SER A 102 -19.17 6.96 -23.99
CA SER A 102 -19.11 6.58 -25.41
C SER A 102 -19.73 7.69 -26.28
N ASP A 103 -19.05 8.13 -27.34
CA ASP A 103 -19.57 9.12 -28.28
C ASP A 103 -20.77 8.59 -29.09
N ASN A 104 -20.97 7.29 -29.13
CA ASN A 104 -22.06 6.62 -29.84
C ASN A 104 -23.23 6.22 -28.92
N SER A 105 -23.24 6.66 -27.66
CA SER A 105 -24.26 6.27 -26.68
C SER A 105 -24.65 7.46 -25.80
N ASP A 106 -25.95 7.57 -25.53
CA ASP A 106 -26.47 8.51 -24.54
C ASP A 106 -26.18 8.07 -23.10
N PHE A 107 -25.59 6.88 -22.90
CA PHE A 107 -25.31 6.33 -21.60
C PHE A 107 -23.92 6.75 -21.11
N ILE A 108 -23.86 7.08 -19.84
CA ILE A 108 -22.63 7.45 -19.15
C ILE A 108 -22.48 6.57 -17.94
N THR A 109 -21.24 6.10 -17.70
CA THR A 109 -20.85 5.43 -16.47
C THR A 109 -19.92 6.34 -15.69
N VAL A 110 -20.23 6.55 -14.42
CA VAL A 110 -19.43 7.35 -13.49
C VAL A 110 -18.98 6.44 -12.37
N VAL A 111 -17.67 6.41 -12.10
CA VAL A 111 -17.08 5.83 -10.90
C VAL A 111 -16.80 6.95 -9.92
N ALA A 112 -17.26 6.78 -8.69
CA ALA A 112 -17.10 7.75 -7.62
C ALA A 112 -16.68 7.05 -6.33
N TYR A 113 -15.96 7.76 -5.48
CA TYR A 113 -15.46 7.26 -4.20
C TYR A 113 -16.00 8.11 -3.04
N ASP A 114 -16.12 7.52 -1.86
CA ASP A 114 -16.46 8.27 -0.65
C ASP A 114 -15.32 9.22 -0.24
N SER A 115 -15.55 10.10 0.72
CA SER A 115 -14.58 11.15 1.08
C SER A 115 -13.28 10.63 1.71
N THR A 116 -13.15 9.33 2.05
CA THR A 116 -11.90 8.75 2.56
C THR A 116 -10.75 8.83 1.55
N TYR A 117 -11.02 8.97 0.23
CA TYR A 117 -9.95 9.15 -0.77
C TYR A 117 -9.07 10.36 -0.47
N ARG A 118 -9.59 11.38 0.23
CA ARG A 118 -8.87 12.60 0.62
C ARG A 118 -7.77 12.34 1.64
N LEU A 119 -7.85 11.22 2.35
CA LEU A 119 -6.85 10.81 3.33
C LEU A 119 -5.55 10.29 2.71
N ASN A 120 -5.49 10.10 1.39
CA ASN A 120 -4.31 9.54 0.70
C ASN A 120 -3.17 10.56 0.48
N LYS A 121 -3.21 11.69 1.15
CA LYS A 121 -2.11 12.67 1.15
C LYS A 121 -1.19 12.47 2.36
N THR A 122 0.06 12.93 2.25
CA THR A 122 1.02 12.93 3.37
C THR A 122 0.49 13.81 4.51
N TYR A 123 0.58 13.30 5.73
CA TYR A 123 0.24 14.04 6.93
C TYR A 123 1.41 14.94 7.34
N ILE A 124 1.13 16.22 7.50
CA ILE A 124 2.04 17.23 8.05
C ILE A 124 1.25 17.93 9.16
N PRO A 125 1.59 17.73 10.45
CA PRO A 125 0.78 18.25 11.54
C PRO A 125 0.74 19.77 11.56
N ASP A 126 -0.45 20.33 11.77
CA ASP A 126 -0.67 21.77 12.08
C ASP A 126 -0.72 22.01 13.61
N ILE A 127 -0.49 20.96 14.40
CA ILE A 127 -0.50 20.99 15.87
C ILE A 127 0.87 20.60 16.42
N GLU A 128 1.19 21.07 17.62
CA GLU A 128 2.39 20.66 18.36
C GLU A 128 2.15 19.37 19.12
N TYR A 129 3.21 18.54 19.25
CA TYR A 129 3.22 17.32 20.05
C TYR A 129 4.03 17.54 21.35
N PRO A 130 3.69 16.83 22.46
CA PRO A 130 2.61 15.83 22.59
C PRO A 130 1.22 16.46 22.57
N ASN A 131 0.23 15.72 22.05
CA ASN A 131 -1.15 16.22 21.98
C ASN A 131 -2.17 15.09 22.21
N SER A 132 -3.41 15.44 22.54
CA SER A 132 -4.47 14.45 22.77
C SER A 132 -4.89 13.75 21.47
N LEU A 133 -5.26 12.47 21.58
CA LEU A 133 -5.81 11.68 20.47
C LEU A 133 -6.95 12.42 19.74
N SER A 134 -7.83 13.08 20.49
CA SER A 134 -8.93 13.87 19.93
C SER A 134 -8.43 15.02 19.03
N ASN A 135 -7.42 15.76 19.49
CA ASN A 135 -6.86 16.87 18.71
C ASN A 135 -6.14 16.37 17.46
N VAL A 136 -5.43 15.25 17.55
CA VAL A 136 -4.76 14.62 16.39
C VAL A 136 -5.78 14.20 15.34
N ILE A 137 -6.88 13.55 15.74
CA ILE A 137 -7.98 13.19 14.83
C ILE A 137 -8.59 14.42 14.18
N ASN A 138 -8.85 15.48 14.97
CA ASN A 138 -9.40 16.74 14.47
C ASN A 138 -8.46 17.39 13.44
N ASP A 139 -7.16 17.41 13.72
CA ASP A 139 -6.15 17.98 12.82
C ASP A 139 -6.14 17.23 11.47
N ILE A 140 -6.04 15.91 11.49
CA ILE A 140 -6.05 15.07 10.28
C ILE A 140 -7.33 15.30 9.46
N CYS A 141 -8.49 15.24 10.12
CA CYS A 141 -9.78 15.42 9.46
C CYS A 141 -9.94 16.82 8.85
N SER A 142 -9.49 17.86 9.57
CA SER A 142 -9.50 19.24 9.11
C SER A 142 -8.64 19.43 7.86
N GLN A 143 -7.40 18.94 7.89
CA GLN A 143 -6.50 19.01 6.74
C GLN A 143 -7.06 18.29 5.51
N CYS A 144 -7.79 17.18 5.71
CA CYS A 144 -8.42 16.41 4.63
C CYS A 144 -9.79 16.94 4.21
N ASN A 145 -10.29 17.98 4.87
CA ASN A 145 -11.65 18.48 4.67
C ASN A 145 -12.69 17.38 4.77
N ILE A 146 -12.58 16.56 5.83
CA ILE A 146 -13.52 15.49 6.18
C ILE A 146 -14.18 15.88 7.51
N LEU A 147 -15.50 15.90 7.52
CA LEU A 147 -16.25 16.02 8.77
C LEU A 147 -16.24 14.67 9.49
N HIS A 148 -16.20 14.67 10.82
CA HIS A 148 -16.29 13.43 11.58
C HIS A 148 -17.34 13.52 12.71
N ASP A 149 -17.83 12.36 13.09
CA ASP A 149 -18.74 12.17 14.23
C ASP A 149 -18.27 11.00 15.11
N ILE A 150 -16.96 11.02 15.43
CA ILE A 150 -16.33 9.98 16.25
C ILE A 150 -16.69 10.24 17.71
N LYS A 151 -17.30 9.23 18.36
CA LYS A 151 -17.74 9.30 19.76
C LYS A 151 -16.77 8.57 20.68
N ASN A 152 -16.79 8.94 21.96
CA ASN A 152 -16.09 8.24 23.04
C ASN A 152 -14.57 8.10 22.77
N ILE A 153 -13.95 9.16 22.25
CA ILE A 153 -12.51 9.18 22.05
C ILE A 153 -11.82 9.10 23.43
N PRO A 154 -10.96 8.11 23.70
CA PRO A 154 -10.28 7.97 24.97
C PRO A 154 -9.25 9.09 25.18
N ASP A 155 -8.98 9.42 26.44
CA ASP A 155 -7.99 10.42 26.82
C ASP A 155 -6.57 9.80 26.73
N ILE A 156 -6.03 9.72 25.52
CA ILE A 156 -4.71 9.20 25.19
C ILE A 156 -3.86 10.34 24.66
N ILE A 157 -2.65 10.45 25.16
CA ILE A 157 -1.65 11.41 24.65
C ILE A 157 -0.78 10.73 23.61
N ILE A 158 -0.65 11.38 22.47
CA ILE A 158 0.21 11.00 21.35
C ILE A 158 1.48 11.85 21.45
N ASP A 159 2.61 11.18 21.65
CA ASP A 159 3.89 11.83 21.95
C ASP A 159 4.54 12.49 20.71
N GLY A 160 4.20 12.05 19.52
CA GLY A 160 4.73 12.58 18.25
C GLY A 160 4.03 11.97 17.03
N TYR A 161 4.48 12.36 15.85
CA TYR A 161 4.02 11.76 14.59
C TYR A 161 5.19 11.07 13.87
N ILE A 162 4.86 10.24 12.90
CA ILE A 162 5.84 9.51 12.09
C ILE A 162 5.89 10.18 10.71
N ASP A 163 7.09 10.58 10.29
CA ASP A 163 7.33 11.24 9.01
C ASP A 163 6.95 10.33 7.81
N ASN A 164 6.56 10.97 6.72
CA ASN A 164 6.24 10.32 5.44
C ASN A 164 5.04 9.37 5.46
N MET A 165 4.18 9.43 6.47
CA MET A 165 2.92 8.71 6.49
C MET A 165 1.80 9.48 5.81
N THR A 166 0.85 8.74 5.25
CA THR A 166 -0.40 9.35 4.79
C THR A 166 -1.34 9.64 5.95
N CYS A 167 -2.20 10.63 5.78
CA CYS A 167 -3.29 10.90 6.73
C CYS A 167 -4.11 9.63 7.02
N LYS A 168 -4.32 8.76 6.01
CA LYS A 168 -5.04 7.50 6.13
C LYS A 168 -4.35 6.52 7.08
N GLN A 169 -3.04 6.33 6.92
CA GLN A 169 -2.26 5.42 7.77
C GLN A 169 -2.21 5.93 9.21
N PHE A 170 -1.91 7.23 9.38
CA PHE A 170 -1.81 7.82 10.71
C PHE A 170 -3.15 7.82 11.44
N LEU A 171 -4.25 8.17 10.75
CA LEU A 171 -5.61 8.07 11.28
C LEU A 171 -5.99 6.62 11.61
N GLY A 172 -5.52 5.65 10.82
CA GLY A 172 -5.67 4.22 11.10
C GLY A 172 -5.05 3.82 12.44
N TYR A 173 -3.87 4.33 12.78
CA TYR A 173 -3.26 4.12 14.10
C TYR A 173 -4.11 4.74 15.22
N MET A 174 -4.66 5.94 14.98
CA MET A 174 -5.56 6.58 15.96
C MET A 174 -6.84 5.76 16.19
N MET A 175 -7.45 5.22 15.11
CA MET A 175 -8.58 4.29 15.21
C MET A 175 -8.18 2.99 15.93
N GLY A 176 -6.97 2.49 15.66
CA GLY A 176 -6.40 1.31 16.31
C GLY A 176 -6.28 1.47 17.82
N LEU A 177 -5.88 2.65 18.33
CA LEU A 177 -5.85 2.96 19.77
C LEU A 177 -7.24 2.96 20.41
N MET A 178 -8.28 3.19 19.61
CA MET A 178 -9.67 3.10 20.05
C MET A 178 -10.22 1.67 19.93
N GLY A 179 -9.47 0.73 19.34
CA GLY A 179 -9.94 -0.62 19.01
C GLY A 179 -11.10 -0.60 18.00
N CYS A 180 -11.05 0.28 17.02
CA CYS A 180 -12.10 0.54 16.05
C CYS A 180 -11.51 0.61 14.63
N ASN A 181 -12.40 0.53 13.65
CA ASN A 181 -12.14 0.86 12.25
C ASN A 181 -12.85 2.17 11.88
N GLY A 182 -12.47 2.78 10.76
CA GLY A 182 -13.09 4.02 10.29
C GLY A 182 -13.84 3.82 8.97
N THR A 183 -14.98 4.48 8.82
CA THR A 183 -15.75 4.54 7.56
C THR A 183 -16.53 5.85 7.44
N ILE A 184 -16.99 6.18 6.25
CA ILE A 184 -17.87 7.33 6.01
C ILE A 184 -19.32 6.88 6.11
N ASN A 185 -20.10 7.57 6.93
CA ASN A 185 -21.53 7.33 7.06
C ASN A 185 -22.34 8.02 5.94
N PRO A 186 -23.66 7.76 5.82
CA PRO A 186 -24.51 8.39 4.80
C PRO A 186 -24.57 9.92 4.82
N ASP A 187 -24.21 10.56 5.94
CA ASP A 187 -24.12 12.02 6.09
C ASP A 187 -22.75 12.60 5.68
N ASP A 188 -21.90 11.82 5.02
CA ASP A 188 -20.54 12.18 4.60
C ASP A 188 -19.65 12.57 5.79
N LYS A 189 -19.76 11.83 6.90
CA LYS A 189 -18.95 12.01 8.09
C LYS A 189 -18.17 10.75 8.40
N LEU A 190 -16.90 10.90 8.76
CA LEU A 190 -16.08 9.81 9.28
C LEU A 190 -16.61 9.39 10.66
N ILE A 191 -16.85 8.10 10.83
CA ILE A 191 -17.21 7.47 12.10
C ILE A 191 -16.19 6.39 12.46
N ALA A 192 -15.97 6.19 13.76
CA ALA A 192 -15.28 5.03 14.29
C ALA A 192 -16.30 3.95 14.65
N TYR A 193 -16.02 2.71 14.28
CA TYR A 193 -16.91 1.59 14.53
C TYR A 193 -16.15 0.31 14.90
N TRP A 194 -16.83 -0.53 15.65
CA TRP A 194 -16.62 -1.96 15.70
C TRP A 194 -17.93 -2.63 15.27
N TYR A 195 -17.86 -3.83 14.75
CA TYR A 195 -19.01 -4.54 14.19
C TYR A 195 -20.13 -4.72 15.22
N LYS A 196 -21.38 -4.57 14.78
CA LYS A 196 -22.55 -4.62 15.62
C LYS A 196 -23.66 -5.47 14.97
N ASP A 197 -24.26 -6.35 15.76
CA ASP A 197 -25.47 -7.09 15.35
C ASP A 197 -26.59 -6.08 15.02
N CYS A 198 -27.03 -6.07 13.78
CA CYS A 198 -28.12 -5.20 13.31
C CYS A 198 -29.49 -5.83 13.44
N GLY A 199 -29.59 -7.08 13.90
CA GLY A 199 -30.85 -7.81 14.09
C GLY A 199 -31.48 -8.31 12.79
N ILE A 200 -30.76 -8.25 11.65
CA ILE A 200 -31.24 -8.77 10.37
C ILE A 200 -30.89 -10.25 10.25
N GLU A 201 -31.91 -11.06 9.96
CA GLU A 201 -31.77 -12.48 9.64
C GLU A 201 -32.01 -12.69 8.13
N ILE A 202 -31.03 -13.26 7.46
CA ILE A 202 -31.10 -13.66 6.05
C ILE A 202 -31.52 -15.14 6.04
N THR A 203 -32.84 -15.36 5.98
CA THR A 203 -33.41 -16.70 5.93
C THR A 203 -33.10 -17.40 4.62
N TYR A 204 -33.18 -18.71 4.59
CA TYR A 204 -32.83 -19.52 3.41
C TYR A 204 -33.63 -19.14 2.16
N ASP A 205 -34.90 -18.75 2.31
CA ASP A 205 -35.78 -18.32 1.20
C ASP A 205 -35.43 -16.94 0.61
N LEU A 206 -34.65 -16.12 1.31
CA LEU A 206 -34.15 -14.85 0.81
C LEU A 206 -32.84 -14.98 0.03
N GLN A 207 -32.20 -16.14 0.06
CA GLN A 207 -30.95 -16.43 -0.62
C GLN A 207 -31.18 -16.85 -2.07
N PHE A 208 -30.17 -16.64 -2.91
CA PHE A 208 -30.15 -17.19 -4.27
C PHE A 208 -29.59 -18.62 -4.27
N MET A 209 -29.62 -19.31 -5.42
CA MET A 209 -29.27 -20.73 -5.53
C MET A 209 -27.85 -21.07 -5.02
N ASN A 210 -26.90 -20.14 -5.11
CA ASN A 210 -25.55 -20.26 -4.54
C ASN A 210 -25.41 -19.48 -3.22
N GLY A 211 -26.47 -19.35 -2.45
CA GLY A 211 -26.65 -18.35 -1.43
C GLY A 211 -25.58 -18.29 -0.38
N PHE A 212 -25.47 -19.31 0.48
CA PHE A 212 -24.55 -19.31 1.61
C PHE A 212 -23.46 -20.37 1.43
N ASN A 213 -22.21 -19.94 1.27
CA ASN A 213 -21.08 -20.84 1.10
C ASN A 213 -20.03 -20.52 2.16
N ARG A 214 -19.81 -21.41 3.10
CA ARG A 214 -18.74 -21.31 4.09
C ARG A 214 -17.38 -21.52 3.44
N THR A 215 -16.41 -20.74 3.85
CA THR A 215 -15.00 -20.87 3.42
C THR A 215 -14.16 -21.63 4.44
N THR A 216 -14.70 -21.83 5.65
CA THR A 216 -14.08 -22.58 6.75
C THR A 216 -15.08 -23.54 7.36
N ASP A 217 -14.60 -24.66 7.93
CA ASP A 217 -15.48 -25.63 8.62
C ASP A 217 -15.94 -25.15 10.00
N GLU A 218 -15.17 -24.27 10.63
CA GLU A 218 -15.43 -23.74 11.97
C GLU A 218 -15.63 -22.23 11.96
N ASP A 219 -16.35 -21.74 12.97
CA ASP A 219 -16.47 -20.30 13.21
C ASP A 219 -15.15 -19.76 13.78
N ILE A 220 -14.82 -18.54 13.42
CA ILE A 220 -13.66 -17.84 13.99
C ILE A 220 -14.05 -17.20 15.31
N VAL A 221 -13.27 -17.47 16.34
CA VAL A 221 -13.40 -16.87 17.67
C VAL A 221 -12.13 -16.08 17.98
N ILE A 222 -12.28 -14.81 18.30
CA ILE A 222 -11.16 -13.93 18.67
C ILE A 222 -10.81 -14.13 20.15
N ASN A 223 -9.65 -14.77 20.39
CA ASN A 223 -9.15 -15.10 21.74
C ASN A 223 -7.85 -14.38 22.08
N SER A 224 -7.27 -13.62 21.11
CA SER A 224 -6.08 -12.80 21.35
C SER A 224 -6.05 -11.56 20.47
N LEU A 225 -5.31 -10.55 20.91
CA LEU A 225 -4.91 -9.41 20.11
C LEU A 225 -3.38 -9.30 20.16
N THR A 226 -2.76 -9.07 19.01
CA THR A 226 -1.34 -8.78 18.90
C THR A 226 -1.17 -7.43 18.21
N SER A 227 -0.40 -6.54 18.82
CA SER A 227 -0.14 -5.20 18.28
C SER A 227 1.25 -4.71 18.67
N GLY A 228 1.62 -3.53 18.19
CA GLY A 228 2.93 -2.90 18.42
C GLY A 228 3.65 -2.63 17.11
N ASP A 229 4.97 -2.64 17.19
CA ASP A 229 5.86 -2.51 16.05
C ASP A 229 6.80 -3.73 15.95
N SER A 230 7.74 -3.71 15.01
CA SER A 230 8.69 -4.81 14.79
C SER A 230 9.65 -5.07 15.95
N GLU A 231 9.82 -4.11 16.86
CA GLU A 231 10.75 -4.19 18.00
C GLU A 231 10.02 -4.50 19.31
N ASN A 232 8.76 -4.05 19.44
CA ASN A 232 7.94 -4.19 20.65
C ASN A 232 6.58 -4.81 20.31
N VAL A 233 6.52 -6.14 20.35
CA VAL A 233 5.27 -6.87 20.15
C VAL A 233 4.52 -6.99 21.47
N LEU A 234 3.29 -6.50 21.50
CA LEU A 234 2.36 -6.56 22.62
C LEU A 234 1.30 -7.61 22.34
N VAL A 235 0.95 -8.41 23.35
CA VAL A 235 -0.05 -9.48 23.22
C VAL A 235 -1.04 -9.41 24.38
N ALA A 236 -2.33 -9.50 24.07
CA ALA A 236 -3.42 -9.67 25.03
C ALA A 236 -4.22 -10.93 24.69
N GLY A 237 -4.46 -11.79 25.67
CA GLY A 237 -5.14 -13.08 25.46
C GLY A 237 -4.19 -14.18 24.95
N ASN A 238 -4.78 -15.30 24.49
CA ASN A 238 -4.03 -16.46 24.01
C ASN A 238 -4.86 -17.26 22.99
N GLY A 239 -4.22 -17.73 21.92
CA GLY A 239 -4.85 -18.47 20.84
C GLY A 239 -5.05 -17.61 19.59
N PHE A 240 -5.98 -18.03 18.74
CA PHE A 240 -6.28 -17.32 17.50
C PHE A 240 -6.84 -15.91 17.75
N GLY A 241 -6.39 -14.93 16.95
CA GLY A 241 -6.81 -13.56 17.16
C GLY A 241 -6.47 -12.59 16.03
N ILE A 242 -6.56 -11.31 16.36
CA ILE A 242 -6.30 -10.21 15.42
C ILE A 242 -4.88 -9.70 15.63
N THR A 243 -4.12 -9.60 14.53
CA THR A 243 -2.80 -8.97 14.51
C THR A 243 -2.87 -7.68 13.68
N PHE A 244 -2.41 -6.57 14.25
CA PHE A 244 -2.35 -5.28 13.57
C PHE A 244 -1.17 -4.44 14.06
N GLU A 245 -0.56 -3.69 13.17
CA GLU A 245 0.55 -2.81 13.52
C GLU A 245 0.03 -1.49 14.10
N ASN A 246 0.58 -1.09 15.24
CA ASN A 246 0.35 0.25 15.80
C ASN A 246 1.52 0.65 16.72
N PRO A 247 2.44 1.52 16.27
CA PRO A 247 3.62 1.92 17.03
C PRO A 247 3.30 2.75 18.28
N TYR A 248 2.09 3.27 18.41
CA TYR A 248 1.61 4.02 19.58
C TYR A 248 0.90 3.13 20.62
N MET A 249 0.77 1.83 20.33
CA MET A 249 0.06 0.91 21.24
C MET A 249 0.84 0.74 22.55
N LYS A 250 0.12 0.70 23.65
CA LYS A 250 0.62 0.36 24.99
C LYS A 250 -0.17 -0.85 25.51
N GLN A 251 0.48 -1.66 26.35
CA GLN A 251 -0.14 -2.91 26.86
C GLN A 251 -1.49 -2.65 27.53
N GLU A 252 -1.60 -1.61 28.34
CA GLU A 252 -2.85 -1.25 29.04
C GLU A 252 -4.01 -0.92 28.05
N ILE A 253 -3.68 -0.26 26.95
CA ILE A 253 -4.64 0.07 25.90
C ILE A 253 -5.07 -1.22 25.19
N LEU A 254 -4.10 -2.07 24.82
CA LEU A 254 -4.34 -3.35 24.13
C LEU A 254 -5.22 -4.27 25.00
N ASP A 255 -4.93 -4.37 26.31
CA ASP A 255 -5.71 -5.15 27.26
C ASP A 255 -7.16 -4.63 27.35
N SER A 256 -7.35 -3.31 27.39
CA SER A 256 -8.68 -2.69 27.41
C SER A 256 -9.46 -2.97 26.12
N ILE A 257 -8.81 -2.96 24.96
CA ILE A 257 -9.43 -3.30 23.68
C ILE A 257 -9.80 -4.78 23.68
N PHE A 258 -8.89 -5.64 24.12
CA PHE A 258 -9.11 -7.08 24.19
C PHE A 258 -10.31 -7.45 25.03
N GLU A 259 -10.49 -6.85 26.23
CA GLU A 259 -11.64 -7.10 27.09
C GLU A 259 -13.00 -6.80 26.41
N ARG A 260 -13.03 -5.89 25.45
CA ARG A 260 -14.24 -5.57 24.67
C ARG A 260 -14.49 -6.51 23.50
N ILE A 261 -13.42 -7.11 22.94
CA ILE A 261 -13.47 -7.86 21.67
C ILE A 261 -13.34 -9.36 21.90
N LYS A 262 -12.80 -9.81 23.03
CA LYS A 262 -12.64 -11.24 23.35
C LYS A 262 -13.93 -12.03 23.19
N GLY A 263 -13.83 -13.20 22.58
CA GLY A 263 -14.98 -14.05 22.31
C GLY A 263 -15.85 -13.59 21.14
N PHE A 264 -15.44 -12.54 20.41
CA PHE A 264 -16.12 -12.13 19.19
C PHE A 264 -16.06 -13.25 18.16
N THR A 265 -17.24 -13.68 17.69
CA THR A 265 -17.35 -14.89 16.85
C THR A 265 -18.08 -14.58 15.57
N TYR A 266 -17.54 -15.09 14.46
CA TYR A 266 -18.14 -14.95 13.14
C TYR A 266 -17.78 -16.11 12.21
N THR A 267 -18.56 -16.29 11.14
CA THR A 267 -18.42 -17.38 10.18
C THR A 267 -17.90 -16.85 8.85
N PRO A 268 -16.67 -17.18 8.43
CA PRO A 268 -16.17 -16.86 7.10
C PRO A 268 -16.98 -17.54 6.00
N CYS A 269 -17.48 -16.72 5.05
CA CYS A 269 -18.40 -17.20 4.02
C CYS A 269 -18.60 -16.20 2.90
N THR A 270 -19.26 -16.63 1.85
CA THR A 270 -19.89 -15.76 0.85
C THR A 270 -21.40 -15.96 0.89
N VAL A 271 -22.16 -14.86 0.73
CA VAL A 271 -23.63 -14.87 0.73
C VAL A 271 -24.16 -14.10 -0.46
N GLU A 272 -24.92 -14.78 -1.31
CA GLU A 272 -25.70 -14.14 -2.38
C GLU A 272 -27.20 -14.15 -2.02
N TRP A 273 -27.79 -12.97 -1.95
CA TRP A 273 -29.18 -12.86 -1.52
C TRP A 273 -29.89 -11.63 -2.10
N ARG A 274 -31.19 -11.50 -1.80
CA ARG A 274 -32.07 -10.45 -2.30
C ARG A 274 -31.68 -9.02 -1.93
N GLY A 275 -30.82 -8.83 -0.91
CA GLY A 275 -30.32 -7.55 -0.46
C GLY A 275 -31.30 -6.74 0.41
N ASN A 276 -30.70 -5.94 1.28
CA ASN A 276 -31.35 -4.88 2.05
C ASN A 276 -30.48 -3.63 1.98
N PRO A 277 -30.93 -2.53 1.38
CA PRO A 277 -30.10 -1.34 1.21
C PRO A 277 -29.87 -0.55 2.50
N ALA A 278 -30.57 -0.88 3.59
CA ALA A 278 -30.31 -0.28 4.90
C ALA A 278 -29.06 -0.86 5.59
N LEU A 279 -28.51 -1.96 5.11
CA LEU A 279 -27.27 -2.53 5.65
C LEU A 279 -26.07 -1.60 5.38
N GLU A 280 -25.18 -1.57 6.36
CA GLU A 280 -23.89 -0.88 6.33
C GLU A 280 -22.76 -1.87 6.61
N ILE A 281 -21.55 -1.58 6.17
CA ILE A 281 -20.37 -2.45 6.40
C ILE A 281 -20.01 -2.60 7.89
N THR A 282 -20.64 -1.84 8.75
CA THR A 282 -20.48 -1.91 10.21
C THR A 282 -21.33 -2.99 10.86
N ASP A 283 -22.21 -3.62 10.08
CA ASP A 283 -23.23 -4.54 10.57
C ASP A 283 -22.74 -5.99 10.61
N ILE A 284 -23.30 -6.75 11.55
CA ILE A 284 -23.33 -8.21 11.57
C ILE A 284 -24.75 -8.62 11.22
N VAL A 285 -24.87 -9.53 10.27
CA VAL A 285 -26.13 -10.19 9.93
C VAL A 285 -26.11 -11.65 10.36
N LYS A 286 -27.28 -12.23 10.62
CA LYS A 286 -27.41 -13.66 10.84
C LYS A 286 -27.89 -14.32 9.55
N VAL A 287 -27.16 -15.32 9.10
CA VAL A 287 -27.47 -16.04 7.87
C VAL A 287 -27.84 -17.47 8.20
N GLU A 288 -29.00 -17.89 7.75
CA GLU A 288 -29.52 -19.24 7.95
C GLU A 288 -28.91 -20.20 6.90
N ASP A 289 -28.34 -21.30 7.35
CA ASP A 289 -27.91 -22.40 6.47
C ASP A 289 -29.08 -23.32 6.06
N LYS A 290 -28.82 -24.27 5.19
CA LYS A 290 -29.79 -25.26 4.72
C LYS A 290 -30.40 -26.14 5.83
N ASN A 291 -29.81 -26.17 7.02
CA ASN A 291 -30.26 -26.96 8.16
C ASN A 291 -31.02 -26.11 9.18
N GLY A 292 -31.19 -24.82 8.93
CA GLY A 292 -31.84 -23.88 9.85
C GLY A 292 -30.91 -23.32 10.92
N VAL A 293 -29.60 -23.48 10.79
CA VAL A 293 -28.61 -22.93 11.74
C VAL A 293 -28.27 -21.51 11.34
N LEU A 294 -28.30 -20.60 12.32
CA LEU A 294 -27.95 -19.20 12.11
C LEU A 294 -26.46 -18.95 12.38
N HIS A 295 -25.81 -18.29 11.44
CA HIS A 295 -24.40 -17.94 11.47
C HIS A 295 -24.22 -16.42 11.52
N ASN A 296 -23.31 -15.93 12.36
CA ASN A 296 -22.94 -14.51 12.39
C ASN A 296 -21.99 -14.17 11.23
N VAL A 297 -22.39 -13.26 10.38
CA VAL A 297 -21.67 -12.89 9.17
C VAL A 297 -21.37 -11.42 9.17
N LEU A 298 -20.07 -11.06 9.07
CA LEU A 298 -19.59 -9.69 8.93
C LEU A 298 -19.66 -9.27 7.47
N LEU A 299 -19.95 -8.00 7.23
CA LEU A 299 -19.86 -7.42 5.90
C LEU A 299 -18.40 -6.97 5.62
N SER A 300 -17.45 -7.93 5.49
CA SER A 300 -16.05 -7.60 5.19
C SER A 300 -15.92 -6.93 3.82
N GLU A 301 -16.63 -7.47 2.83
CA GLU A 301 -16.90 -6.84 1.55
C GLU A 301 -18.41 -6.97 1.27
N HIS A 302 -18.99 -5.90 0.78
CA HIS A 302 -20.41 -5.85 0.46
C HIS A 302 -20.61 -5.18 -0.89
N THR A 303 -21.00 -5.96 -1.90
CA THR A 303 -21.42 -5.42 -3.20
C THR A 303 -22.94 -5.47 -3.30
N ILE A 304 -23.57 -4.31 -3.47
CA ILE A 304 -25.01 -4.22 -3.67
C ILE A 304 -25.37 -3.50 -4.96
N VAL A 305 -26.22 -4.15 -5.78
CA VAL A 305 -26.82 -3.57 -6.99
C VAL A 305 -28.16 -2.96 -6.61
N LEU A 306 -28.21 -1.64 -6.46
CA LEU A 306 -29.40 -0.94 -5.94
C LEU A 306 -30.58 -0.96 -6.90
N THR A 307 -30.35 -1.04 -8.21
CA THR A 307 -31.40 -1.10 -9.23
C THR A 307 -32.03 -2.47 -9.42
N GLY A 308 -31.39 -3.53 -8.93
CA GLY A 308 -31.91 -4.91 -8.97
C GLY A 308 -32.06 -5.54 -7.58
N MET A 309 -31.61 -4.84 -6.55
CA MET A 309 -31.57 -5.27 -5.16
C MET A 309 -30.98 -6.69 -5.01
N LYS A 310 -29.80 -6.89 -5.62
CA LYS A 310 -28.97 -8.06 -5.43
C LYS A 310 -27.80 -7.68 -4.55
N SER A 311 -27.54 -8.46 -3.52
CA SER A 311 -26.43 -8.21 -2.58
C SER A 311 -25.54 -9.44 -2.47
N ASN A 312 -24.24 -9.20 -2.54
CA ASN A 312 -23.20 -10.18 -2.30
C ASN A 312 -22.42 -9.72 -1.06
N ILE A 313 -22.34 -10.56 -0.06
CA ILE A 313 -21.55 -10.34 1.16
C ILE A 313 -20.39 -11.32 1.12
N THR A 314 -19.19 -10.85 1.40
CA THR A 314 -18.02 -11.67 1.72
C THR A 314 -17.65 -11.41 3.17
N CYS A 315 -17.69 -12.44 3.99
CA CYS A 315 -17.16 -12.44 5.34
C CYS A 315 -15.79 -13.09 5.31
N LYS A 316 -14.73 -12.29 5.44
CA LYS A 316 -13.35 -12.75 5.36
C LYS A 316 -12.90 -13.35 6.67
N GLY A 317 -12.06 -14.37 6.61
CA GLY A 317 -11.43 -14.99 7.76
C GLY A 317 -10.61 -16.20 7.34
N GLU A 318 -9.50 -16.40 8.02
CA GLU A 318 -8.62 -17.56 7.86
C GLU A 318 -8.61 -18.35 9.17
N THR A 319 -8.44 -19.65 9.10
CA THR A 319 -8.35 -20.51 10.29
C THR A 319 -6.93 -20.45 10.89
N GLU A 320 -6.79 -20.95 12.13
CA GLU A 320 -5.51 -21.04 12.82
C GLU A 320 -4.45 -21.83 12.01
N ILE A 321 -4.86 -22.81 11.22
CA ILE A 321 -3.98 -23.59 10.37
C ILE A 321 -3.40 -22.74 9.24
N ASP A 322 -4.19 -21.84 8.67
CA ASP A 322 -3.75 -20.94 7.59
C ASP A 322 -2.77 -19.87 8.10
N THR A 323 -2.91 -19.45 9.36
CA THR A 323 -2.05 -18.43 9.99
C THR A 323 -0.74 -18.99 10.55
N VAL A 324 -0.66 -20.29 10.88
CA VAL A 324 0.56 -20.96 11.38
C VAL A 324 1.65 -21.08 10.30
N MET A 325 1.30 -20.96 9.02
CA MET A 325 2.26 -20.79 7.95
C MET A 325 2.73 -19.34 7.87
N ASN A 326 3.59 -18.88 8.79
CA ASN A 326 4.29 -17.59 8.79
C ASN A 326 4.32 -16.89 7.42
N GLN A 327 3.18 -16.31 7.01
CA GLN A 327 3.08 -15.63 5.74
C GLN A 327 3.49 -14.18 5.94
N SER A 328 4.57 -13.79 5.30
CA SER A 328 4.93 -12.38 5.23
C SER A 328 3.84 -11.59 4.46
N PRO A 329 3.71 -10.27 4.63
CA PRO A 329 2.81 -9.44 3.81
C PRO A 329 3.03 -9.63 2.30
N THR A 330 4.22 -10.05 1.89
CA THR A 330 4.58 -10.40 0.51
C THR A 330 3.97 -11.74 0.13
N ASP A 331 4.00 -12.73 1.02
CA ASP A 331 3.37 -14.05 0.82
C ASP A 331 1.85 -13.92 0.70
N ILE A 332 1.22 -13.06 1.50
CA ILE A 332 -0.23 -12.78 1.42
C ILE A 332 -0.59 -12.16 0.06
N LYS A 333 0.19 -11.20 -0.42
CA LYS A 333 -0.01 -10.61 -1.75
C LYS A 333 0.23 -11.63 -2.86
N LEU A 334 1.24 -12.47 -2.72
CA LEU A 334 1.57 -13.52 -3.66
C LEU A 334 0.46 -14.59 -3.69
N ASN A 335 -0.05 -15.01 -2.52
CA ASN A 335 -1.14 -15.97 -2.41
C ASN A 335 -2.46 -15.42 -2.96
N LYS A 336 -2.77 -14.13 -2.75
CA LYS A 336 -3.91 -13.48 -3.42
C LYS A 336 -3.75 -13.48 -4.94
N LEU A 337 -2.55 -13.22 -5.44
CA LEU A 337 -2.25 -13.31 -6.86
C LEU A 337 -2.40 -14.75 -7.36
N TYR A 338 -1.89 -15.74 -6.63
CA TYR A 338 -2.05 -17.16 -6.95
C TYR A 338 -3.51 -17.59 -6.92
N ALA A 339 -4.30 -17.20 -5.92
CA ALA A 339 -5.73 -17.51 -5.86
C ALA A 339 -6.51 -16.90 -7.04
N THR A 340 -6.19 -15.65 -7.39
CA THR A 340 -6.78 -14.98 -8.57
C THR A 340 -6.40 -15.68 -9.87
N LEU A 341 -5.13 -16.08 -10.02
CA LEU A 341 -4.62 -16.81 -11.17
C LEU A 341 -5.23 -18.22 -11.26
N THR A 342 -5.34 -18.93 -10.14
CA THR A 342 -5.94 -20.27 -10.08
C THR A 342 -7.43 -20.24 -10.46
N ASN A 343 -8.17 -19.24 -9.96
CA ASN A 343 -9.58 -19.06 -10.31
C ASN A 343 -9.75 -18.66 -11.79
N ALA A 344 -8.87 -17.80 -12.31
CA ALA A 344 -8.85 -17.47 -13.74
C ALA A 344 -8.54 -18.69 -14.59
N PHE A 345 -7.60 -19.53 -14.17
CA PHE A 345 -7.22 -20.78 -14.83
C PHE A 345 -8.38 -21.79 -14.83
N LYS A 346 -9.01 -22.00 -13.66
CA LYS A 346 -10.18 -22.89 -13.54
C LYS A 346 -11.34 -22.43 -14.43
N ASN A 347 -11.67 -21.14 -14.38
CA ASN A 347 -12.71 -20.56 -15.24
C ASN A 347 -12.39 -20.68 -16.72
N THR A 348 -11.11 -20.55 -17.09
CA THR A 348 -10.66 -20.73 -18.49
C THR A 348 -10.75 -22.18 -18.91
N THR A 349 -10.37 -23.12 -18.05
CA THR A 349 -10.45 -24.56 -18.29
C THR A 349 -11.91 -25.01 -18.48
N ASP A 350 -12.82 -24.57 -17.62
CA ASP A 350 -14.25 -24.89 -17.71
C ASP A 350 -14.89 -24.36 -19.01
N LYS A 351 -14.47 -23.19 -19.46
CA LYS A 351 -14.91 -22.61 -20.76
C LYS A 351 -14.38 -23.42 -21.95
N ILE A 352 -13.11 -23.82 -21.91
CA ILE A 352 -12.48 -24.58 -23.01
C ILE A 352 -13.04 -26.00 -23.11
N LEU A 353 -13.37 -26.64 -21.98
CA LEU A 353 -13.99 -27.97 -21.96
C LEU A 353 -15.43 -27.99 -22.49
N GLY A 354 -15.97 -26.83 -22.87
CA GLY A 354 -17.29 -26.74 -23.50
C GLY A 354 -18.46 -26.90 -22.55
N ASN A 355 -18.22 -26.86 -21.25
CA ASN A 355 -19.27 -26.99 -20.23
C ASN A 355 -20.32 -25.87 -20.28
N GLN A 356 -20.03 -24.79 -21.02
CA GLN A 356 -20.94 -23.64 -21.18
C GLN A 356 -21.56 -23.55 -22.61
N GLY A 357 -21.21 -24.47 -23.51
CA GLY A 357 -21.65 -24.43 -24.89
C GLY A 357 -20.94 -23.37 -25.75
N GLY A 358 -21.10 -23.42 -27.05
CA GLY A 358 -20.56 -22.43 -27.96
C GLY A 358 -21.13 -22.66 -29.39
N TYR A 359 -21.11 -21.60 -30.18
CA TYR A 359 -21.56 -21.62 -31.57
C TYR A 359 -20.35 -21.32 -32.47
N TYR A 360 -20.30 -21.97 -33.64
CA TYR A 360 -19.26 -21.65 -34.60
C TYR A 360 -19.89 -21.26 -35.94
N ARG A 361 -19.19 -20.39 -36.66
CA ARG A 361 -19.58 -19.93 -38.00
C ARG A 361 -18.35 -19.88 -38.89
N ILE A 362 -18.50 -20.29 -40.16
CA ILE A 362 -17.51 -20.02 -41.18
C ILE A 362 -17.86 -18.65 -41.78
N ASP A 363 -16.91 -17.72 -41.70
CA ASP A 363 -17.05 -16.39 -42.30
C ASP A 363 -16.74 -16.51 -43.81
N MET A 364 -17.57 -15.88 -44.64
CA MET A 364 -17.38 -15.83 -46.09
C MET A 364 -16.99 -14.42 -46.51
N ASN A 365 -16.14 -14.29 -47.53
CA ASN A 365 -15.87 -13.00 -48.17
C ASN A 365 -17.01 -12.62 -49.14
N ASP A 366 -16.94 -11.43 -49.73
CA ASP A 366 -17.96 -10.91 -50.65
C ASP A 366 -18.11 -11.74 -51.91
N GLU A 367 -17.12 -12.60 -52.23
CA GLU A 367 -17.13 -13.53 -53.38
C GLU A 367 -17.67 -14.91 -53.03
N GLY A 368 -18.05 -15.13 -51.75
CA GLY A 368 -18.61 -16.40 -51.25
C GLY A 368 -17.57 -17.47 -50.92
N PHE A 369 -16.30 -17.11 -50.75
CA PHE A 369 -15.25 -18.03 -50.30
C PHE A 369 -15.05 -17.94 -48.80
N PRO A 370 -14.69 -19.04 -48.10
CA PRO A 370 -14.34 -19.02 -46.69
C PRO A 370 -13.18 -18.04 -46.43
N SER A 371 -13.39 -17.09 -45.52
CA SER A 371 -12.42 -16.07 -45.16
C SER A 371 -11.96 -16.19 -43.71
N GLY A 372 -12.63 -17.01 -42.89
CA GLY A 372 -12.28 -17.22 -41.52
C GLY A 372 -13.25 -18.09 -40.72
N TRP A 373 -12.97 -18.30 -39.47
CA TRP A 373 -13.82 -18.98 -38.49
C TRP A 373 -14.14 -18.06 -37.35
N THR A 374 -15.39 -18.07 -36.90
CA THR A 374 -15.81 -17.36 -35.68
C THR A 374 -16.42 -18.37 -34.72
N ILE A 375 -15.93 -18.41 -33.50
CA ILE A 375 -16.50 -19.17 -32.38
C ILE A 375 -17.07 -18.15 -31.37
N MET A 376 -18.34 -18.30 -30.99
CA MET A 376 -19.06 -17.29 -30.22
C MET A 376 -19.93 -17.90 -29.12
N ASN A 377 -20.26 -17.09 -28.11
CA ASN A 377 -21.10 -17.49 -26.98
C ASN A 377 -22.60 -17.32 -27.23
N THR A 378 -23.01 -16.79 -28.39
CA THR A 378 -24.41 -16.58 -28.78
C THR A 378 -24.68 -17.18 -30.15
N PRO A 379 -25.94 -17.66 -30.47
CA PRO A 379 -26.27 -18.24 -31.76
C PRO A 379 -26.24 -17.23 -32.92
N GLU A 380 -26.39 -15.96 -32.62
CA GLU A 380 -26.36 -14.84 -33.55
C GLU A 380 -25.37 -13.77 -33.10
N LEU A 381 -24.77 -13.08 -34.08
CA LEU A 381 -23.82 -11.98 -33.80
C LEU A 381 -24.60 -10.76 -33.33
N ARG A 382 -24.29 -10.28 -32.09
CA ARG A 382 -24.84 -9.09 -31.46
C ARG A 382 -23.71 -8.24 -30.90
N ASP A 383 -24.00 -7.01 -30.52
CA ASP A 383 -22.99 -6.08 -29.95
C ASP A 383 -22.41 -6.55 -28.62
N ASP A 384 -23.05 -7.48 -27.94
CA ASP A 384 -22.64 -8.10 -26.70
C ASP A 384 -22.09 -9.53 -26.88
N THR A 385 -21.87 -9.96 -28.12
CA THR A 385 -21.33 -11.29 -28.40
C THR A 385 -19.84 -11.35 -28.11
N HIS A 386 -19.45 -12.26 -27.27
CA HIS A 386 -18.07 -12.64 -27.05
C HIS A 386 -17.65 -13.68 -28.07
N LEU A 387 -16.58 -13.41 -28.80
CA LEU A 387 -16.15 -14.31 -29.87
C LEU A 387 -14.63 -14.35 -30.05
N TRP A 388 -14.18 -15.47 -30.59
CA TRP A 388 -12.89 -15.66 -31.21
C TRP A 388 -13.04 -15.67 -32.73
N ARG A 389 -12.18 -14.95 -33.43
CA ARG A 389 -12.15 -14.96 -34.89
C ARG A 389 -10.77 -15.32 -35.41
N PHE A 390 -10.74 -16.27 -36.30
CA PHE A 390 -9.55 -16.76 -36.99
C PHE A 390 -9.66 -16.38 -38.47
N THR A 391 -8.72 -15.61 -38.97
CA THR A 391 -8.66 -15.18 -40.38
C THR A 391 -7.22 -15.28 -40.89
N ALA A 392 -7.02 -15.05 -42.20
CA ALA A 392 -5.68 -14.91 -42.75
C ALA A 392 -4.88 -13.73 -42.11
N GLY A 393 -5.56 -12.77 -41.47
CA GLY A 393 -4.92 -11.65 -40.77
C GLY A 393 -4.50 -11.94 -39.34
N GLY A 394 -4.90 -13.09 -38.78
CA GLY A 394 -4.57 -13.47 -37.41
C GLY A 394 -5.72 -14.08 -36.61
N LEU A 395 -5.49 -14.24 -35.31
CA LEU A 395 -6.46 -14.70 -34.31
C LEU A 395 -6.77 -13.59 -33.33
N GLY A 396 -8.02 -13.25 -33.14
CA GLY A 396 -8.44 -12.22 -32.22
C GLY A 396 -9.62 -12.61 -31.32
N TYR A 397 -9.67 -12.03 -30.11
CA TYR A 397 -10.79 -12.10 -29.20
C TYR A 397 -11.53 -10.76 -29.17
N SER A 398 -12.85 -10.81 -29.20
CA SER A 398 -13.73 -9.64 -29.19
C SER A 398 -14.89 -9.86 -28.22
N GLU A 399 -15.26 -8.76 -27.52
CA GLU A 399 -16.37 -8.69 -26.58
C GLU A 399 -17.56 -7.86 -27.12
N ASP A 400 -17.43 -7.32 -28.33
CA ASP A 400 -18.34 -6.35 -28.92
C ASP A 400 -18.90 -6.83 -30.29
N GLY A 401 -19.09 -8.12 -30.42
CA GLY A 401 -19.61 -8.71 -31.66
C GLY A 401 -18.62 -8.70 -32.83
N GLY A 402 -17.33 -8.56 -32.56
CA GLY A 402 -16.29 -8.57 -33.59
C GLY A 402 -16.04 -7.20 -34.22
N LYS A 403 -16.48 -6.13 -33.60
CA LYS A 403 -16.19 -4.74 -34.02
C LYS A 403 -14.76 -4.33 -33.68
N THR A 404 -14.27 -4.77 -32.52
CA THR A 404 -12.88 -4.54 -32.08
C THR A 404 -12.26 -5.80 -31.49
N PHE A 405 -10.93 -5.94 -31.62
CA PHE A 405 -10.13 -7.05 -31.11
C PHE A 405 -9.02 -6.50 -30.22
N LYS A 406 -9.38 -5.91 -29.08
CA LYS A 406 -8.46 -5.19 -28.21
C LYS A 406 -7.80 -6.05 -27.12
N ASN A 407 -8.40 -7.19 -26.77
CA ASN A 407 -8.03 -7.91 -25.55
C ASN A 407 -7.05 -9.06 -25.78
N LEU A 408 -7.10 -9.71 -26.93
CA LEU A 408 -6.16 -10.76 -27.31
C LEU A 408 -6.13 -10.86 -28.82
N ALA A 409 -4.97 -10.80 -29.41
CA ALA A 409 -4.78 -10.97 -30.85
C ALA A 409 -3.38 -11.48 -31.18
N PHE A 410 -3.32 -12.43 -32.12
CA PHE A 410 -2.12 -12.72 -32.89
C PHE A 410 -2.30 -12.11 -34.28
N ASP A 411 -1.32 -11.36 -34.74
CA ASP A 411 -1.29 -10.84 -36.11
C ASP A 411 -0.24 -11.53 -36.97
N LEU A 412 -0.24 -11.22 -38.27
CA LEU A 412 0.72 -11.79 -39.22
C LEU A 412 2.16 -11.27 -39.01
N ASP A 413 2.33 -10.18 -38.28
CA ASP A 413 3.65 -9.61 -37.95
C ASP A 413 4.27 -10.31 -36.73
N GLY A 414 3.56 -11.29 -36.14
CA GLY A 414 4.01 -12.08 -34.99
C GLY A 414 3.79 -11.38 -33.66
N ASN A 415 2.98 -10.32 -33.61
CA ASN A 415 2.63 -9.69 -32.34
C ASN A 415 1.57 -10.50 -31.60
N PHE A 416 1.75 -10.58 -30.29
CA PHE A 416 0.79 -11.17 -29.35
C PHE A 416 0.35 -10.13 -28.33
N ASN A 417 -0.94 -9.83 -28.30
CA ASN A 417 -1.55 -8.91 -27.37
C ASN A 417 -2.55 -9.66 -26.47
N ALA A 418 -2.24 -9.73 -25.18
CA ALA A 418 -3.06 -10.41 -24.18
C ALA A 418 -3.13 -9.60 -22.88
N ASN A 419 -4.32 -9.54 -22.28
CA ASN A 419 -4.50 -8.89 -20.97
C ASN A 419 -3.99 -9.75 -19.81
N VAL A 420 -4.03 -11.07 -19.95
CA VAL A 420 -3.60 -12.02 -18.91
C VAL A 420 -2.93 -13.23 -19.57
N ILE A 421 -1.77 -13.59 -19.06
CA ILE A 421 -1.08 -14.84 -19.37
C ILE A 421 -0.93 -15.60 -18.05
N THR A 422 -1.47 -16.84 -17.99
CA THR A 422 -1.63 -17.58 -16.73
C THR A 422 -0.66 -18.75 -16.53
N THR A 423 0.10 -19.09 -17.57
CA THR A 423 1.05 -20.23 -17.50
C THR A 423 2.16 -20.11 -18.52
N GLY A 424 3.25 -20.80 -18.25
CA GLY A 424 4.42 -20.86 -19.13
C GLY A 424 5.55 -19.91 -18.73
N ILE A 425 6.49 -19.74 -19.64
CA ILE A 425 7.63 -18.86 -19.49
C ILE A 425 7.53 -17.74 -20.52
N LEU A 426 7.61 -16.49 -20.08
CA LEU A 426 7.76 -15.33 -20.93
C LEU A 426 9.24 -14.97 -21.01
N GLN A 427 9.82 -15.05 -22.20
CA GLN A 427 11.24 -14.78 -22.44
C GLN A 427 11.44 -13.64 -23.42
N GLY A 428 12.35 -12.74 -23.08
CA GLY A 428 12.92 -11.73 -23.95
C GLY A 428 14.44 -11.81 -23.93
N GLU A 429 15.12 -10.94 -24.67
CA GLU A 429 16.58 -10.91 -24.71
C GLU A 429 17.20 -10.71 -23.32
N MET A 430 16.59 -9.88 -22.49
CA MET A 430 17.07 -9.54 -21.14
C MET A 430 16.05 -9.84 -20.03
N PHE A 431 15.00 -10.57 -20.33
CA PHE A 431 13.90 -10.80 -19.40
C PHE A 431 13.42 -12.25 -19.47
N GLU A 432 13.12 -12.81 -18.32
CA GLU A 432 12.49 -14.12 -18.17
C GLU A 432 11.54 -14.08 -16.97
N LEU A 433 10.30 -14.51 -17.20
CA LEU A 433 9.27 -14.70 -16.17
C LEU A 433 8.70 -16.10 -16.33
N ASP A 434 8.97 -16.94 -15.36
CA ASP A 434 8.32 -18.24 -15.23
C ASP A 434 7.01 -18.07 -14.45
N LEU A 435 5.91 -18.16 -15.17
CA LEU A 435 4.57 -18.01 -14.60
C LEU A 435 4.14 -19.20 -13.73
N GLN A 436 4.83 -20.32 -13.81
CA GLN A 436 4.55 -21.51 -13.02
C GLN A 436 5.23 -21.44 -11.64
N THR A 437 6.46 -20.99 -11.59
CA THR A 437 7.24 -20.90 -10.35
C THR A 437 7.24 -19.49 -9.76
N GLY A 438 6.80 -18.47 -10.54
CA GLY A 438 6.85 -17.06 -10.16
C GLY A 438 8.26 -16.44 -10.22
N VAL A 439 9.24 -17.17 -10.75
CA VAL A 439 10.62 -16.69 -10.88
C VAL A 439 10.70 -15.60 -11.94
N ILE A 440 11.31 -14.48 -11.58
CA ILE A 440 11.58 -13.37 -12.50
C ILE A 440 13.08 -13.14 -12.56
N LYS A 441 13.63 -13.12 -13.77
CA LYS A 441 15.03 -12.78 -14.03
C LYS A 441 15.13 -11.65 -15.04
N ILE A 442 15.90 -10.61 -14.72
CA ILE A 442 16.26 -9.54 -15.65
C ILE A 442 17.78 -9.42 -15.68
N GLY A 443 18.37 -9.57 -16.86
CA GLY A 443 19.81 -9.54 -17.05
C GLY A 443 20.20 -9.99 -18.45
N LYS A 444 21.49 -9.89 -18.75
CA LYS A 444 22.02 -10.38 -20.03
C LYS A 444 22.06 -11.91 -20.04
N ARG A 445 21.73 -12.50 -21.18
CA ARG A 445 21.92 -13.93 -21.41
C ARG A 445 23.39 -14.23 -21.66
N ASP A 446 23.82 -15.37 -21.16
CA ASP A 446 25.15 -15.93 -21.43
C ASP A 446 25.19 -16.65 -22.79
N SER A 447 26.34 -17.31 -23.06
CA SER A 447 26.55 -18.05 -24.31
C SER A 447 25.67 -19.30 -24.48
N GLU A 448 25.05 -19.74 -23.38
CA GLU A 448 24.13 -20.90 -23.35
C GLU A 448 22.66 -20.43 -23.47
N GLY A 449 22.42 -19.13 -23.50
CA GLY A 449 21.10 -18.52 -23.63
C GLY A 449 20.37 -18.34 -22.28
N GLU A 450 21.06 -18.56 -21.15
CA GLU A 450 20.50 -18.45 -19.81
C GLU A 450 20.82 -17.09 -19.16
N ILE A 451 19.91 -16.58 -18.33
CA ILE A 451 20.19 -15.42 -17.46
C ILE A 451 20.79 -15.95 -16.15
N SER A 452 22.07 -16.32 -16.19
CA SER A 452 22.81 -16.91 -15.07
C SER A 452 23.20 -15.89 -13.99
N ASN A 453 23.27 -14.59 -14.34
CA ASN A 453 23.66 -13.52 -13.43
C ASN A 453 22.72 -12.31 -13.54
N PRO A 454 21.46 -12.44 -13.12
CA PRO A 454 20.45 -11.38 -13.27
C PRO A 454 20.79 -10.15 -12.42
N SER A 455 20.49 -8.96 -12.94
CA SER A 455 20.53 -7.70 -12.17
C SER A 455 19.32 -7.55 -11.25
N PHE A 456 18.21 -8.20 -11.60
CA PHE A 456 16.99 -8.34 -10.79
C PHE A 456 16.60 -9.81 -10.80
N TYR A 457 16.41 -10.38 -9.62
CA TYR A 457 16.04 -11.78 -9.46
C TYR A 457 15.00 -11.94 -8.34
N LEU A 458 13.84 -12.47 -8.68
CA LEU A 458 12.84 -12.96 -7.73
C LEU A 458 12.83 -14.49 -7.81
N ASN A 459 13.14 -15.16 -6.71
CA ASN A 459 13.19 -16.63 -6.67
C ASN A 459 11.82 -17.26 -6.33
N GLU A 460 11.73 -18.58 -6.39
CA GLU A 460 10.52 -19.37 -6.08
C GLU A 460 9.98 -19.15 -4.66
N LYS A 461 10.82 -18.67 -3.74
CA LYS A 461 10.43 -18.38 -2.35
C LYS A 461 9.97 -16.95 -2.15
N GLY A 462 9.92 -16.13 -3.21
CA GLY A 462 9.57 -14.73 -3.15
C GLY A 462 10.71 -13.81 -2.65
N GLU A 463 11.95 -14.34 -2.56
CA GLU A 463 13.10 -13.54 -2.16
C GLU A 463 13.59 -12.71 -3.36
N LEU A 464 13.67 -11.40 -3.16
CA LEU A 464 14.07 -10.44 -4.18
C LEU A 464 15.53 -10.05 -4.02
N THR A 465 16.33 -10.23 -5.07
CA THR A 465 17.69 -9.73 -5.18
C THR A 465 17.78 -8.68 -6.29
N ILE A 466 18.24 -7.48 -5.96
CA ILE A 466 18.54 -6.41 -6.90
C ILE A 466 19.99 -5.99 -6.66
N LYS A 467 20.89 -6.18 -7.65
CA LYS A 467 22.31 -5.87 -7.48
C LYS A 467 22.58 -4.43 -7.05
N ALA A 468 21.85 -3.47 -7.62
CA ALA A 468 21.95 -2.08 -7.22
C ALA A 468 21.54 -1.84 -5.74
N PHE A 469 20.66 -2.68 -5.17
CA PHE A 469 20.31 -2.62 -3.74
C PHE A 469 21.38 -3.21 -2.84
N GLU A 470 22.09 -4.25 -3.29
CA GLU A 470 23.23 -4.79 -2.56
C GLU A 470 24.35 -3.73 -2.47
N GLU A 471 24.63 -3.02 -3.56
CA GLU A 471 25.57 -1.90 -3.58
C GLU A 471 25.12 -0.75 -2.66
N ILE A 472 23.84 -0.37 -2.70
CA ILE A 472 23.25 0.65 -1.81
C ILE A 472 23.24 0.19 -0.34
N LYS A 473 23.01 -1.10 -0.08
CA LYS A 473 23.06 -1.67 1.26
C LYS A 473 24.47 -1.64 1.82
N GLU A 474 25.47 -1.95 1.00
CA GLU A 474 26.88 -1.80 1.36
C GLU A 474 27.22 -0.32 1.62
N GLU A 475 26.75 0.61 0.78
CA GLU A 475 26.91 2.06 1.00
C GLU A 475 26.17 2.56 2.24
N LEU A 476 24.96 2.09 2.50
CA LEU A 476 24.17 2.45 3.70
C LEU A 476 24.78 1.86 4.98
N GLN A 477 25.28 0.62 4.94
CA GLN A 477 26.06 0.05 6.03
C GLN A 477 27.38 0.81 6.20
N ALA A 478 27.98 1.26 5.12
CA ALA A 478 29.14 2.12 5.16
C ALA A 478 28.85 3.50 5.80
N LYS A 479 27.67 4.08 5.59
CA LYS A 479 27.21 5.33 6.25
C LYS A 479 26.86 5.17 7.73
N LYS A 480 26.75 3.95 8.23
CA LYS A 480 26.43 3.68 9.63
C LYS A 480 27.51 4.19 10.59
N TYR A 481 28.78 4.16 10.18
CA TYR A 481 29.87 4.63 11.03
C TYR A 481 30.21 6.10 10.74
N LEU A 482 30.06 6.93 11.75
CA LEU A 482 30.56 8.30 11.77
C LEU A 482 31.99 8.30 12.32
N VAL A 483 32.87 9.06 11.69
CA VAL A 483 34.25 9.24 12.14
C VAL A 483 34.53 10.70 12.38
N SER A 484 35.18 11.02 13.51
CA SER A 484 35.50 12.40 13.90
C SER A 484 36.87 12.51 14.53
N ILE A 485 37.35 13.72 14.74
CA ILE A 485 38.52 14.02 15.52
C ILE A 485 38.08 14.84 16.74
N GLU A 486 38.40 14.35 17.93
CA GLU A 486 38.40 15.16 19.14
C GLU A 486 39.79 15.76 19.33
N ASN A 487 39.90 16.99 19.82
CA ASN A 487 41.16 17.67 20.00
C ASN A 487 41.19 18.46 21.30
N THR A 488 42.39 18.69 21.85
CA THR A 488 42.60 19.50 23.05
C THR A 488 42.81 20.97 22.76
N GLY A 489 42.97 21.36 21.50
CA GLY A 489 43.19 22.73 21.06
C GLY A 489 43.48 22.80 19.57
N THR A 490 43.53 24.00 19.02
CA THR A 490 43.85 24.26 17.61
C THR A 490 45.02 25.21 17.40
N THR A 491 45.66 25.65 18.48
CA THR A 491 46.75 26.64 18.44
C THR A 491 47.84 26.28 19.43
N LEU A 492 49.08 26.29 18.99
CA LEU A 492 50.28 26.16 19.78
C LEU A 492 50.86 27.57 19.95
N ASN A 493 50.99 28.04 21.19
CA ASN A 493 51.42 29.40 21.50
C ASN A 493 52.82 29.45 22.12
N GLU A 494 53.23 28.32 22.74
CA GLU A 494 54.55 28.20 23.40
C GLU A 494 55.29 26.96 22.87
N PRO A 495 56.64 26.97 22.88
CA PRO A 495 57.44 25.83 22.39
C PRO A 495 57.20 24.51 23.13
N SER A 496 56.59 24.57 24.31
CA SER A 496 56.22 23.40 25.12
C SER A 496 54.79 22.94 24.95
N ASP A 497 53.99 23.62 24.16
CA ASP A 497 52.58 23.30 23.97
C ASP A 497 52.42 21.98 23.23
N LEU A 498 51.38 21.24 23.64
CA LEU A 498 51.00 19.95 23.09
C LEU A 498 49.52 19.94 22.71
N ILE A 499 49.18 19.47 21.52
CA ILE A 499 47.80 19.24 21.13
C ILE A 499 47.62 17.76 20.89
N THR A 500 46.63 17.16 21.57
CA THR A 500 46.23 15.79 21.33
C THR A 500 45.08 15.76 20.31
N LEU A 501 45.22 14.91 19.30
CA LEU A 501 44.16 14.57 18.35
C LEU A 501 43.76 13.11 18.55
N ASP A 502 42.48 12.88 18.86
CA ASP A 502 41.90 11.56 19.06
C ASP A 502 40.90 11.27 17.97
N ALA A 503 41.16 10.23 17.16
CA ALA A 503 40.22 9.78 16.16
C ALA A 503 39.16 8.90 16.80
N LYS A 504 37.88 9.22 16.55
CA LYS A 504 36.71 8.56 17.09
C LYS A 504 35.89 7.89 15.99
N VAL A 505 35.28 6.77 16.34
CA VAL A 505 34.36 5.99 15.49
C VAL A 505 33.07 5.77 16.25
N TYR A 506 31.95 6.16 15.68
CA TYR A 506 30.62 5.99 16.28
C TYR A 506 29.74 5.15 15.38
N ASP A 507 28.99 4.21 15.98
CA ASP A 507 27.84 3.55 15.37
C ASP A 507 26.56 4.19 15.95
N GLY A 508 25.95 5.09 15.20
CA GLY A 508 24.92 5.98 15.72
C GLY A 508 25.49 6.82 16.88
N ASN A 509 24.94 6.66 18.08
CA ASN A 509 25.39 7.37 19.30
C ASN A 509 26.42 6.59 20.13
N ASN A 510 26.78 5.35 19.75
CA ASN A 510 27.70 4.52 20.50
C ASN A 510 29.14 4.74 20.07
N ASP A 511 30.04 5.02 21.02
CA ASP A 511 31.47 5.09 20.75
C ASP A 511 32.08 3.69 20.60
N GLU A 512 32.37 3.32 19.35
CA GLU A 512 32.97 2.03 18.96
C GLU A 512 34.49 2.12 18.78
N THR A 513 35.12 3.25 19.10
CA THR A 513 36.55 3.50 18.89
C THR A 513 37.43 2.41 19.48
N ASN A 514 37.09 1.91 20.67
CA ASN A 514 37.87 0.88 21.34
C ASN A 514 37.72 -0.51 20.74
N ASN A 515 36.65 -0.75 20.00
CA ASN A 515 36.38 -2.01 19.31
C ASN A 515 37.09 -2.11 17.96
N ILE A 516 37.64 -0.99 17.46
CA ILE A 516 38.42 -0.96 16.21
C ILE A 516 39.92 -1.11 16.55
N SER A 517 40.60 -2.01 15.84
CA SER A 517 42.04 -2.19 16.04
C SER A 517 42.83 -0.91 15.77
N SER A 518 43.81 -0.59 16.60
CA SER A 518 44.63 0.62 16.43
C SER A 518 45.36 0.69 15.08
N ILE A 519 45.73 -0.46 14.50
CA ILE A 519 46.37 -0.55 13.18
C ILE A 519 45.49 -0.02 12.05
N SER A 520 44.19 0.10 12.30
CA SER A 520 43.23 0.62 11.33
C SER A 520 43.26 2.14 11.20
N PHE A 521 43.89 2.86 12.14
CA PHE A 521 43.94 4.32 12.18
C PHE A 521 45.23 4.83 11.57
N ASN A 522 45.14 5.62 10.50
CA ASN A 522 46.28 6.20 9.82
C ASN A 522 46.10 7.71 9.73
N TRP A 523 47.01 8.45 10.40
CA TRP A 523 46.97 9.89 10.38
C TRP A 523 47.75 10.46 9.19
N TYR A 524 47.25 11.57 8.68
CA TYR A 524 47.80 12.30 7.58
C TYR A 524 47.93 13.78 7.95
N ARG A 525 49.10 14.35 7.67
CA ARG A 525 49.34 15.77 7.70
C ARG A 525 49.36 16.28 6.25
N VAL A 526 48.78 17.46 6.07
CA VAL A 526 48.88 18.24 4.82
C VAL A 526 49.37 19.63 5.20
N SER A 527 50.57 19.93 4.74
CA SER A 527 51.24 21.22 4.92
C SER A 527 51.75 21.76 3.58
N SER A 528 52.50 22.84 3.60
CA SER A 528 53.20 23.39 2.43
C SER A 528 54.37 22.52 1.97
N ASP A 529 54.89 21.59 2.79
CA ASP A 529 56.01 20.69 2.49
C ASP A 529 55.53 19.24 2.36
N SER A 530 55.17 18.86 1.14
CA SER A 530 54.65 17.54 0.82
C SER A 530 55.64 16.39 1.01
N GLU A 531 56.95 16.63 0.98
CA GLU A 531 57.96 15.59 1.22
C GLU A 531 58.09 15.30 2.72
N SER A 532 58.10 16.32 3.53
CA SER A 532 58.02 16.19 4.99
C SER A 532 56.76 15.51 5.44
N ASP A 533 55.61 15.82 4.80
CA ASP A 533 54.34 15.20 5.09
C ASP A 533 54.34 13.69 4.84
N LYS A 534 54.98 13.20 3.75
CA LYS A 534 55.09 11.76 3.50
C LYS A 534 55.83 11.02 4.63
N THR A 535 56.90 11.62 5.14
CA THR A 535 57.68 11.05 6.25
C THR A 535 56.84 11.02 7.52
N TRP A 536 56.21 12.15 7.81
CA TRP A 536 55.33 12.30 8.97
C TRP A 536 54.15 11.32 8.95
N ASN A 537 53.46 11.22 7.82
CA ASN A 537 52.32 10.31 7.61
C ASN A 537 52.72 8.83 7.81
N ASN A 538 53.91 8.44 7.36
CA ASN A 538 54.40 7.06 7.58
C ASN A 538 54.71 6.75 9.04
N SER A 539 55.12 7.72 9.83
CA SER A 539 55.42 7.55 11.26
C SER A 539 54.16 7.57 12.17
N HIS A 540 53.01 8.00 11.62
CA HIS A 540 51.75 8.15 12.36
C HIS A 540 50.66 7.18 11.93
N LYS A 541 51.06 6.08 11.31
CA LYS A 541 50.16 4.93 11.03
C LYS A 541 49.93 4.08 12.27
N GLY A 542 48.77 3.47 12.39
CA GLY A 542 48.42 2.52 13.43
C GLY A 542 48.19 3.17 14.81
N LYS A 543 47.87 4.43 14.89
CA LYS A 543 47.68 5.18 16.14
C LYS A 543 46.26 5.76 16.21
N ARG A 544 45.50 5.45 17.27
CA ARG A 544 44.19 6.07 17.50
C ARG A 544 44.29 7.53 17.88
N SER A 545 45.33 7.87 18.66
CA SER A 545 45.61 9.18 19.16
C SER A 545 47.04 9.58 18.81
N ILE A 546 47.23 10.83 18.50
CA ILE A 546 48.53 11.46 18.27
C ILE A 546 48.67 12.72 19.10
N ILE A 547 49.91 13.05 19.44
CA ILE A 547 50.26 14.31 20.13
C ILE A 547 51.09 15.12 19.14
N LEU A 548 50.62 16.32 18.89
CA LEU A 548 51.32 17.31 18.05
C LEU A 548 52.12 18.27 18.91
N THR A 549 53.30 18.53 18.47
CA THR A 549 54.23 19.54 19.00
C THR A 549 54.40 20.66 17.97
N PRO A 550 55.01 21.81 18.33
CA PRO A 550 55.36 22.85 17.36
C PRO A 550 56.15 22.31 16.16
N ASP A 551 57.05 21.34 16.35
CA ASP A 551 57.85 20.74 15.27
C ASP A 551 56.99 19.95 14.23
N ASP A 552 55.74 19.57 14.60
CA ASP A 552 54.81 18.85 13.73
C ASP A 552 53.98 19.77 12.84
N VAL A 553 53.89 21.08 13.21
CA VAL A 553 52.90 21.95 12.58
C VAL A 553 53.48 22.91 11.58
N ASN A 554 54.71 23.34 11.74
CA ASN A 554 55.22 24.48 10.98
C ASN A 554 54.24 25.67 11.10
N VAL A 555 54.11 26.66 10.44
CA VAL A 555 53.16 27.77 10.63
C VAL A 555 51.68 27.29 10.71
N ASN A 556 51.29 26.43 9.77
CA ASN A 556 49.94 25.81 9.72
C ASN A 556 50.02 24.39 9.18
N GLY A 557 49.29 23.49 9.82
CA GLY A 557 49.12 22.12 9.34
C GLY A 557 47.65 21.69 9.39
N SER A 558 47.26 20.94 8.38
CA SER A 558 45.92 20.32 8.33
C SER A 558 46.07 18.82 8.55
N PHE A 559 45.29 18.28 9.51
CA PHE A 559 45.41 16.88 9.95
C PHE A 559 44.09 16.16 9.78
N TYR A 560 44.13 14.90 9.29
CA TYR A 560 42.97 14.01 9.24
C TYR A 560 43.39 12.56 9.50
N CYS A 561 42.45 11.73 9.87
CA CYS A 561 42.68 10.30 10.08
C CYS A 561 41.85 9.48 9.07
N GLU A 562 42.50 8.55 8.39
CA GLU A 562 41.82 7.50 7.63
C GLU A 562 41.71 6.25 8.50
N ILE A 563 40.48 5.73 8.62
CA ILE A 563 40.16 4.61 9.48
C ILE A 563 39.61 3.47 8.62
N THR A 564 40.33 2.34 8.63
CA THR A 564 39.87 1.14 7.91
C THR A 564 38.91 0.37 8.80
N LEU A 565 37.65 0.35 8.40
CA LEU A 565 36.54 -0.35 9.06
C LEU A 565 36.23 -1.65 8.29
N PRO A 566 35.48 -2.61 8.87
CA PRO A 566 35.08 -3.83 8.14
C PRO A 566 34.35 -3.59 6.82
N ILE A 567 33.78 -2.40 6.65
CA ILE A 567 32.98 -1.95 5.51
C ILE A 567 33.70 -0.98 4.59
N GLY A 568 35.01 -0.79 4.74
CA GLY A 568 35.83 0.13 3.94
C GLY A 568 36.48 1.24 4.74
N THR A 569 37.31 2.02 4.08
CA THR A 569 38.06 3.11 4.72
C THR A 569 37.22 4.37 4.80
N ARG A 570 37.22 5.02 5.98
CA ARG A 570 36.60 6.31 6.25
C ARG A 570 37.65 7.36 6.54
N LYS A 571 37.38 8.58 6.12
CA LYS A 571 38.22 9.75 6.37
C LYS A 571 37.48 10.70 7.29
N THR A 572 38.14 11.16 8.37
CA THR A 572 37.61 12.22 9.22
C THR A 572 37.61 13.57 8.49
N LEU A 573 36.84 14.52 8.96
CA LEU A 573 37.03 15.91 8.58
C LEU A 573 38.45 16.35 9.01
N SER A 574 39.07 17.22 8.21
CA SER A 574 40.37 17.75 8.51
C SER A 574 40.27 18.83 9.62
N ILE A 575 41.21 18.81 10.53
CA ILE A 575 41.40 19.86 11.53
C ILE A 575 42.64 20.66 11.20
N SER A 576 42.55 21.99 11.25
CA SER A 576 43.70 22.89 11.05
C SER A 576 44.28 23.30 12.40
N ILE A 577 45.57 23.12 12.50
CA ILE A 577 46.36 23.52 13.68
C ILE A 577 47.33 24.63 13.26
N THR A 578 47.42 25.68 14.07
CA THR A 578 48.30 26.84 13.86
C THR A 578 49.38 26.86 14.93
N ASP A 579 50.64 27.07 14.53
CA ASP A 579 51.72 27.36 15.43
C ASP A 579 52.04 28.87 15.43
N ASN A 580 51.67 29.54 16.50
CA ASN A 580 51.95 30.97 16.66
C ASN A 580 53.42 31.27 16.98
N ASN A 581 54.18 30.29 17.45
CA ASN A 581 55.63 30.50 17.68
C ASN A 581 56.35 30.72 16.36
N ASP A 582 56.02 29.99 15.33
CA ASP A 582 56.62 30.16 14.00
C ASP A 582 56.11 31.42 13.28
N ILE A 583 54.86 31.83 13.54
CA ILE A 583 54.33 33.10 13.05
C ILE A 583 55.09 34.30 13.61
N ALA A 584 55.45 34.24 14.89
CA ALA A 584 56.22 35.31 15.53
C ALA A 584 57.63 35.43 14.94
N ASN A 585 58.21 34.33 14.45
CA ASN A 585 59.54 34.29 13.81
C ASN A 585 59.55 34.72 12.33
N LEU A 586 58.43 34.68 11.65
CA LEU A 586 58.24 35.12 10.26
C LEU A 586 57.96 36.63 10.17
N GLY A 587 58.68 37.46 10.90
CA GLY A 587 58.55 38.91 10.95
C GLY A 587 57.69 39.58 9.90
N ASN A 588 56.63 40.24 10.26
CA ASN A 588 55.85 41.30 9.60
C ASN A 588 55.46 41.20 8.09
N SER A 589 55.63 40.09 7.43
CA SER A 589 55.33 39.98 6.00
C SER A 589 54.09 39.14 5.67
N PHE A 590 53.31 38.69 6.61
CA PHE A 590 52.08 37.92 6.42
C PHE A 590 50.86 38.49 7.11
N LEU A 591 50.54 39.74 6.86
CA LEU A 591 49.25 40.33 7.17
C LEU A 591 48.56 40.73 5.87
N ASP A 592 48.15 39.77 5.09
CA ASP A 592 47.04 39.94 4.12
C ASP A 592 46.57 38.60 3.58
N VAL A 593 45.90 37.82 4.41
CA VAL A 593 44.99 36.76 3.90
C VAL A 593 43.58 37.12 4.36
N THR A 594 42.95 37.98 3.58
CA THR A 594 41.53 38.30 3.73
C THR A 594 40.70 37.04 3.54
N GLY A 595 39.63 36.92 4.36
CA GLY A 595 38.71 35.77 4.52
C GLY A 595 37.93 35.27 3.28
N SER A 596 38.45 35.54 2.07
CA SER A 596 37.79 35.11 0.83
C SER A 596 38.33 33.78 0.26
N GLN A 597 39.40 33.22 0.80
CA GLN A 597 39.93 31.91 0.34
C GLN A 597 39.41 30.70 1.11
N LEU A 598 38.71 30.90 2.25
CA LEU A 598 38.09 29.80 3.01
C LEU A 598 36.75 29.32 2.45
N VAL A 599 36.17 30.03 1.47
CA VAL A 599 34.88 29.68 0.86
C VAL A 599 35.02 28.81 -0.40
N GLN A 600 36.23 28.70 -0.96
CA GLN A 600 36.45 27.97 -2.23
C GLN A 600 36.77 26.49 -2.07
N ILE A 601 37.02 26.00 -0.85
CA ILE A 601 37.32 24.58 -0.60
C ILE A 601 36.05 23.75 -0.26
N LEU A 602 34.91 24.39 0.01
CA LEU A 602 33.67 23.72 0.38
C LEU A 602 32.68 23.46 -0.78
N ASN A 603 33.05 23.81 -2.02
CA ASN A 603 32.13 23.72 -3.17
C ASN A 603 32.64 22.85 -4.35
N THR A 604 33.48 21.88 -4.11
CA THR A 604 33.86 20.92 -5.18
C THR A 604 33.59 19.48 -4.74
N ASP A 605 32.35 19.17 -4.38
CA ASP A 605 31.81 17.83 -4.50
C ASP A 605 30.29 17.94 -4.76
N GLY A 606 30.00 18.37 -5.97
CA GLY A 606 28.68 18.25 -6.54
C GLY A 606 28.76 17.27 -7.69
N THR A 607 28.41 16.02 -7.44
CA THR A 607 27.61 15.13 -8.32
C THR A 607 27.28 13.88 -7.55
#